data_66bf41c72a726bd5378c3f3923a2eacb
#
_entry.id   66bf41c72a726bd5378c3f3923a2eacb
#
_cell.length_a   1.000
_cell.length_b   1.000
_cell.length_c   1.000
_cell.angle_alpha   90.00
_cell.angle_beta   90.00
_cell.angle_gamma   90.00
#
_symmetry.space_group_name_H-M   'P 1'
#
loop_
_entity.id
_entity.type
_entity.pdbx_description
1 polymer ?
#
loop_
_entity_poly.entity_id
_entity_poly.type
_entity_poly.pdbx_seq_one_letter_code
_entity_poly.pdbx_strand_id
1 'polypeptide(L)'
;MKNIPYQQNAINELTDKTIRLLNLGGKRHKIVFEAPTGAGKTVMTCQALANITDELKERGDSRYQEVAYIWFAPRKLHLQSYASLKNAFGETRKLRPVMFDEIDQSEGIQPGEILFVNWESVNKESNVMVRENESFASLYEIARRTQEEYDLPIVAIIDGGCKLNCVSKE
;
A
#
# COMPACT_ATOMS: atom_id res chain seq x y z
N MET A 1 12.02 18.26 -4.34
CA MET A 1 12.71 17.06 -4.87
C MET A 1 13.46 17.46 -6.14
N LYS A 2 14.75 17.10 -6.31
CA LYS A 2 15.42 17.30 -7.61
C LYS A 2 14.73 16.37 -8.62
N ASN A 3 14.28 16.96 -9.72
CA ASN A 3 13.60 16.20 -10.77
C ASN A 3 14.67 15.37 -11.53
N ILE A 4 14.78 14.10 -11.18
CA ILE A 4 15.75 13.18 -11.80
C ILE A 4 14.96 12.37 -12.84
N PRO A 5 15.25 12.53 -14.15
CA PRO A 5 14.42 12.00 -15.24
C PRO A 5 14.10 10.49 -15.11
N TYR A 6 15.07 9.68 -14.69
CA TYR A 6 14.85 8.23 -14.55
C TYR A 6 13.88 7.90 -13.41
N GLN A 7 13.89 8.68 -12.33
CA GLN A 7 12.97 8.47 -11.22
C GLN A 7 11.53 8.81 -11.66
N GLN A 8 11.35 9.89 -12.40
CA GLN A 8 10.04 10.26 -12.92
C GLN A 8 9.49 9.21 -13.88
N ASN A 9 10.32 8.69 -14.78
CA ASN A 9 9.91 7.61 -15.68
C ASN A 9 9.51 6.35 -14.91
N ALA A 10 10.28 5.96 -13.90
CA ALA A 10 9.96 4.81 -13.05
C ALA A 10 8.66 5.00 -12.27
N ILE A 11 8.41 6.21 -11.73
CA ILE A 11 7.17 6.55 -11.03
C ILE A 11 5.97 6.43 -11.98
N ASN A 12 6.06 7.02 -13.17
CA ASN A 12 4.99 6.99 -14.15
C ASN A 12 4.69 5.55 -14.60
N GLU A 13 5.73 4.78 -14.92
CA GLU A 13 5.57 3.38 -15.33
C GLU A 13 4.95 2.52 -14.22
N LEU A 14 5.35 2.72 -12.96
CA LEU A 14 4.79 2.01 -11.82
C LEU A 14 3.32 2.38 -11.59
N THR A 15 2.98 3.66 -11.72
CA THR A 15 1.61 4.17 -11.63
C THR A 15 0.72 3.54 -12.71
N ASP A 16 1.11 3.67 -13.99
CA ASP A 16 0.32 3.16 -15.11
C ASP A 16 0.11 1.64 -15.05
N LYS A 17 1.19 0.89 -14.76
CA LYS A 17 1.09 -0.57 -14.62
C LYS A 17 0.16 -0.98 -13.49
N THR A 18 0.22 -0.30 -12.35
CA THR A 18 -0.61 -0.63 -11.19
C THR A 18 -2.09 -0.37 -11.50
N ILE A 19 -2.42 0.79 -12.05
CA ILE A 19 -3.81 1.14 -12.42
C ILE A 19 -4.34 0.15 -13.47
N ARG A 20 -3.53 -0.17 -14.48
CA ARG A 20 -3.91 -1.16 -15.48
C ARG A 20 -4.23 -2.52 -14.88
N LEU A 21 -3.41 -3.00 -13.94
CA LEU A 21 -3.61 -4.29 -13.30
C LEU A 21 -4.82 -4.30 -12.36
N LEU A 22 -5.11 -3.21 -11.67
CA LEU A 22 -6.32 -3.05 -10.87
C LEU A 22 -7.57 -3.16 -11.74
N ASN A 23 -7.55 -2.56 -12.93
CA ASN A 23 -8.68 -2.59 -13.87
C ASN A 23 -8.89 -3.96 -14.56
N LEU A 24 -7.84 -4.80 -14.66
CA LEU A 24 -7.99 -6.14 -15.24
C LEU A 24 -8.85 -7.07 -14.38
N GLY A 25 -8.91 -6.86 -13.07
CA GLY A 25 -9.71 -7.64 -12.12
C GLY A 25 -9.35 -9.14 -12.04
N GLY A 26 -10.03 -9.86 -11.15
CA GLY A 26 -10.16 -11.31 -11.15
C GLY A 26 -8.91 -12.15 -10.83
N LYS A 27 -7.72 -11.57 -10.63
CA LYS A 27 -6.49 -12.30 -10.28
C LYS A 27 -5.55 -11.47 -9.43
N ARG A 28 -4.71 -12.16 -8.67
CA ARG A 28 -3.59 -11.53 -7.96
C ARG A 28 -2.51 -11.15 -8.98
N HIS A 29 -2.28 -9.89 -9.16
CA HIS A 29 -1.22 -9.39 -10.03
C HIS A 29 0.00 -8.98 -9.22
N LYS A 30 1.18 -9.09 -9.83
CA LYS A 30 2.45 -8.78 -9.18
C LYS A 30 3.30 -7.91 -10.08
N ILE A 31 3.82 -6.83 -9.52
CA ILE A 31 4.83 -5.98 -10.15
C ILE A 31 6.13 -6.14 -9.36
N VAL A 32 7.24 -6.33 -10.06
CA VAL A 32 8.58 -6.29 -9.47
C VAL A 32 9.20 -4.97 -9.88
N PHE A 33 9.57 -4.15 -8.90
CA PHE A 33 10.24 -2.89 -9.09
C PHE A 33 11.69 -2.99 -8.60
N GLU A 34 12.63 -2.94 -9.53
CA GLU A 34 14.05 -3.02 -9.25
C GLU A 34 14.73 -1.67 -9.51
N ALA A 35 15.55 -1.24 -8.56
CA ALA A 35 16.41 -0.09 -8.71
C ALA A 35 17.65 -0.26 -7.81
N PRO A 36 18.80 0.33 -8.15
CA PRO A 36 20.01 0.28 -7.33
C PRO A 36 19.77 0.74 -5.89
N THR A 37 20.59 0.25 -4.97
CA THR A 37 20.60 0.75 -3.59
C THR A 37 20.89 2.24 -3.58
N GLY A 38 20.16 3.02 -2.79
CA GLY A 38 20.31 4.48 -2.77
C GLY A 38 19.60 5.23 -3.91
N ALA A 39 19.01 4.54 -4.89
CA ALA A 39 18.26 5.18 -5.99
C ALA A 39 16.95 5.88 -5.58
N GLY A 40 16.55 5.77 -4.30
CA GLY A 40 15.32 6.38 -3.79
C GLY A 40 14.07 5.53 -4.00
N LYS A 41 14.19 4.19 -4.01
CA LYS A 41 13.06 3.26 -4.20
C LYS A 41 11.84 3.60 -3.36
N THR A 42 12.01 3.79 -2.06
CA THR A 42 10.92 4.14 -1.12
C THR A 42 10.23 5.43 -1.55
N VAL A 43 10.99 6.46 -1.91
CA VAL A 43 10.44 7.76 -2.33
C VAL A 43 9.68 7.62 -3.65
N MET A 44 10.24 6.90 -4.63
CA MET A 44 9.57 6.64 -5.92
C MET A 44 8.28 5.85 -5.71
N THR A 45 8.31 4.82 -4.86
CA THR A 45 7.11 4.04 -4.53
C THR A 45 6.05 4.92 -3.87
N CYS A 46 6.40 5.70 -2.85
CA CYS A 46 5.45 6.61 -2.20
C CYS A 46 4.83 7.61 -3.20
N GLN A 47 5.63 8.18 -4.10
CA GLN A 47 5.11 9.09 -5.13
C GLN A 47 4.18 8.37 -6.11
N ALA A 48 4.52 7.13 -6.50
CA ALA A 48 3.65 6.34 -7.37
C ALA A 48 2.31 6.03 -6.69
N LEU A 49 2.30 5.68 -5.38
CA LEU A 49 1.05 5.46 -4.65
C LEU A 49 0.19 6.72 -4.57
N ALA A 50 0.80 7.90 -4.39
CA ALA A 50 0.09 9.17 -4.42
C ALA A 50 -0.54 9.43 -5.79
N ASN A 51 0.23 9.20 -6.87
CA ASN A 51 -0.27 9.35 -8.24
C ASN A 51 -1.42 8.35 -8.54
N ILE A 52 -1.29 7.09 -8.12
CA ILE A 52 -2.35 6.07 -8.27
C ILE A 52 -3.64 6.55 -7.59
N THR A 53 -3.54 7.05 -6.36
CA THR A 53 -4.70 7.53 -5.60
C THR A 53 -5.38 8.71 -6.30
N ASP A 54 -4.61 9.66 -6.83
CA ASP A 54 -5.14 10.81 -7.56
C ASP A 54 -5.78 10.38 -8.89
N GLU A 55 -5.04 9.60 -9.71
CA GLU A 55 -5.50 9.21 -11.04
C GLU A 55 -6.73 8.31 -11.00
N LEU A 56 -6.87 7.41 -10.00
CA LEU A 56 -8.08 6.60 -9.86
C LEU A 56 -9.32 7.46 -9.61
N LYS A 57 -9.20 8.54 -8.83
CA LYS A 57 -10.29 9.48 -8.57
C LYS A 57 -10.67 10.30 -9.81
N GLU A 58 -9.67 10.64 -10.63
CA GLU A 58 -9.88 11.44 -11.85
C GLU A 58 -10.40 10.62 -13.03
N ARG A 59 -10.06 9.34 -13.10
CA ARG A 59 -10.50 8.42 -14.17
C ARG A 59 -11.90 7.90 -13.90
N GLY A 60 -12.92 8.52 -14.47
CA GLY A 60 -14.32 8.11 -14.33
C GLY A 60 -14.67 6.74 -14.92
N ASP A 61 -13.80 6.17 -15.74
CA ASP A 61 -13.92 4.85 -16.39
C ASP A 61 -13.15 3.72 -15.68
N SER A 62 -12.48 4.02 -14.57
CA SER A 62 -11.77 3.01 -13.80
C SER A 62 -12.76 2.11 -13.04
N ARG A 63 -12.44 0.80 -12.97
CA ARG A 63 -13.22 -0.18 -12.18
C ARG A 63 -13.31 0.24 -10.71
N TYR A 64 -12.23 0.83 -10.18
CA TYR A 64 -12.14 1.34 -8.83
C TYR A 64 -11.81 2.83 -8.86
N GLN A 65 -12.48 3.61 -8.03
CA GLN A 65 -12.23 5.03 -7.84
C GLN A 65 -11.27 5.29 -6.68
N GLU A 66 -11.12 4.32 -5.80
CA GLU A 66 -10.36 4.40 -4.57
C GLU A 66 -9.58 3.10 -4.34
N VAL A 67 -8.55 3.17 -3.49
CA VAL A 67 -7.64 2.05 -3.21
C VAL A 67 -7.11 2.15 -1.79
N ALA A 68 -6.89 1.01 -1.16
CA ALA A 68 -6.21 0.89 0.13
C ALA A 68 -4.83 0.23 -0.05
N TYR A 69 -3.90 0.50 0.86
CA TYR A 69 -2.54 0.01 0.76
C TYR A 69 -2.10 -0.71 2.03
N ILE A 70 -1.25 -1.74 1.88
CA ILE A 70 -0.53 -2.38 2.98
C ILE A 70 0.95 -2.38 2.65
N TRP A 71 1.78 -1.82 3.54
CA TRP A 71 3.23 -1.78 3.38
C TRP A 71 3.91 -2.73 4.35
N PHE A 72 4.45 -3.80 3.82
CA PHE A 72 5.23 -4.78 4.57
C PHE A 72 6.72 -4.45 4.48
N ALA A 73 7.38 -4.33 5.61
CA ALA A 73 8.83 -4.17 5.64
C ALA A 73 9.44 -5.01 6.79
N PRO A 74 10.64 -5.59 6.57
CA PRO A 74 11.32 -6.36 7.59
C PRO A 74 11.89 -5.46 8.69
N ARG A 75 12.06 -6.02 9.88
CA ARG A 75 12.67 -5.37 11.04
C ARG A 75 11.97 -4.04 11.36
N LYS A 76 12.74 -2.97 11.60
CA LYS A 76 12.22 -1.62 11.87
C LYS A 76 12.10 -0.73 10.62
N LEU A 77 12.29 -1.27 9.42
CA LEU A 77 12.22 -0.49 8.18
C LEU A 77 10.81 0.08 7.93
N HIS A 78 9.75 -0.60 8.38
CA HIS A 78 8.38 -0.08 8.31
C HIS A 78 8.24 1.27 9.03
N LEU A 79 8.92 1.48 10.17
CA LEU A 79 8.91 2.76 10.89
C LEU A 79 9.61 3.88 10.10
N GLN A 80 10.70 3.56 9.41
CA GLN A 80 11.42 4.52 8.58
C GLN A 80 10.59 4.91 7.35
N SER A 81 9.96 3.95 6.70
CA SER A 81 9.07 4.19 5.55
C SER A 81 7.83 4.97 5.97
N TYR A 82 7.23 4.65 7.12
CA TYR A 82 6.13 5.40 7.72
C TYR A 82 6.51 6.87 7.97
N ALA A 83 7.63 7.10 8.66
CA ALA A 83 8.10 8.46 8.94
C ALA A 83 8.40 9.26 7.66
N SER A 84 9.03 8.62 6.69
CA SER A 84 9.33 9.24 5.39
C SER A 84 8.06 9.65 4.64
N LEU A 85 7.05 8.79 4.64
CA LEU A 85 5.77 9.06 3.99
C LEU A 85 4.99 10.15 4.75
N LYS A 86 4.94 10.08 6.06
CA LYS A 86 4.30 11.10 6.91
C LYS A 86 4.91 12.48 6.70
N ASN A 87 6.24 12.56 6.60
CA ASN A 87 6.93 13.82 6.33
C ASN A 87 6.69 14.35 4.91
N ALA A 88 6.58 13.45 3.92
CA ALA A 88 6.40 13.85 2.53
C ALA A 88 4.94 14.20 2.17
N PHE A 89 3.97 13.54 2.76
CA PHE A 89 2.56 13.60 2.37
C PHE A 89 1.58 13.91 3.50
N GLY A 90 2.03 14.04 4.74
CA GLY A 90 1.17 14.21 5.92
C GLY A 90 0.26 15.46 5.87
N GLU A 91 0.67 16.49 5.13
CA GLU A 91 -0.12 17.72 4.95
C GLU A 91 -1.06 17.67 3.74
N THR A 92 -0.81 16.78 2.76
CA THR A 92 -1.53 16.78 1.47
C THR A 92 -2.84 16.01 1.49
N ARG A 93 -3.14 15.25 2.53
CA ARG A 93 -4.31 14.34 2.66
C ARG A 93 -4.47 13.31 1.53
N LYS A 94 -3.50 13.18 0.63
CA LYS A 94 -3.55 12.25 -0.50
C LYS A 94 -3.33 10.81 -0.07
N LEU A 95 -2.34 10.63 0.83
CA LEU A 95 -2.00 9.35 1.42
C LEU A 95 -1.93 9.52 2.94
N ARG A 96 -2.58 8.63 3.65
CA ARG A 96 -2.58 8.62 5.12
C ARG A 96 -1.83 7.40 5.64
N PRO A 97 -0.58 7.56 6.11
CA PRO A 97 0.13 6.46 6.76
C PRO A 97 -0.50 6.17 8.11
N VAL A 98 -0.80 4.92 8.38
CA VAL A 98 -1.32 4.42 9.66
C VAL A 98 -0.51 3.24 10.13
N MET A 99 -0.31 3.15 11.44
CA MET A 99 0.26 1.96 12.07
C MET A 99 -0.87 1.02 12.49
N PHE A 100 -0.51 -0.26 12.71
CA PHE A 100 -1.51 -1.27 13.07
C PHE A 100 -2.32 -0.93 14.34
N ASP A 101 -1.72 -0.24 15.29
CA ASP A 101 -2.35 0.24 16.51
C ASP A 101 -3.15 1.55 16.37
N GLU A 102 -2.97 2.25 15.25
CA GLU A 102 -3.69 3.49 14.92
C GLU A 102 -4.94 3.23 14.05
N ILE A 103 -5.03 2.07 13.39
CA ILE A 103 -6.15 1.74 12.50
C ILE A 103 -7.41 1.41 13.28
N ASP A 104 -8.54 1.86 12.80
CA ASP A 104 -9.83 1.37 13.28
C ASP A 104 -10.08 -0.05 12.76
N GLN A 105 -9.79 -1.03 13.61
CA GLN A 105 -9.87 -2.44 13.25
C GLN A 105 -11.31 -2.91 13.00
N SER A 106 -12.29 -2.16 13.47
CA SER A 106 -13.70 -2.45 13.20
C SER A 106 -14.13 -2.04 11.79
N GLU A 107 -13.44 -1.07 11.21
CA GLU A 107 -13.78 -0.50 9.90
C GLU A 107 -12.88 -0.97 8.75
N GLY A 108 -11.70 -1.55 9.05
CA GLY A 108 -10.72 -1.92 8.03
C GLY A 108 -9.90 -0.71 7.53
N ILE A 109 -9.20 -0.87 6.40
CA ILE A 109 -8.34 0.17 5.83
C ILE A 109 -9.20 1.11 4.99
N GLN A 110 -9.11 2.41 5.26
CA GLN A 110 -9.88 3.42 4.56
C GLN A 110 -9.23 3.81 3.20
N PRO A 111 -9.98 4.43 2.29
CA PRO A 111 -9.44 4.91 1.01
C PRO A 111 -8.23 5.81 1.19
N GLY A 112 -7.14 5.51 0.49
CA GLY A 112 -5.89 6.27 0.55
C GLY A 112 -5.06 6.05 1.81
N GLU A 113 -5.49 5.17 2.72
CA GLU A 113 -4.65 4.75 3.84
C GLU A 113 -3.58 3.76 3.41
N ILE A 114 -2.42 3.86 4.06
CA ILE A 114 -1.32 2.92 3.96
C ILE A 114 -1.07 2.32 5.33
N LEU A 115 -1.46 1.07 5.53
CA LEU A 115 -1.21 0.32 6.75
C LEU A 115 0.22 -0.21 6.76
N PHE A 116 1.04 0.27 7.69
CA PHE A 116 2.41 -0.19 7.87
C PHE A 116 2.49 -1.39 8.80
N VAL A 117 3.09 -2.47 8.31
CA VAL A 117 3.17 -3.75 8.99
C VAL A 117 4.61 -4.26 9.00
N ASN A 118 5.07 -4.72 10.17
CA ASN A 118 6.32 -5.45 10.27
C ASN A 118 6.14 -6.88 9.74
N TRP A 119 6.91 -7.24 8.70
CA TRP A 119 6.86 -8.58 8.11
C TRP A 119 7.09 -9.72 9.11
N GLU A 120 8.04 -9.54 10.02
CA GLU A 120 8.36 -10.55 11.05
C GLU A 120 7.21 -10.72 12.04
N SER A 121 6.42 -9.67 12.24
CA SER A 121 5.27 -9.71 13.12
C SER A 121 4.12 -10.54 12.54
N VAL A 122 3.97 -10.57 11.23
CA VAL A 122 2.91 -11.35 10.54
C VAL A 122 3.26 -12.83 10.47
N ASN A 123 4.55 -13.17 10.36
CA ASN A 123 5.01 -14.55 10.17
C ASN A 123 5.13 -15.38 11.46
N LYS A 124 4.95 -14.77 12.63
CA LYS A 124 5.02 -15.52 13.89
C LYS A 124 3.65 -16.14 14.21
N GLU A 125 3.61 -17.44 14.38
CA GLU A 125 2.38 -18.19 14.73
C GLU A 125 1.67 -17.69 16.00
N SER A 126 2.37 -16.98 16.87
CA SER A 126 1.85 -16.44 18.13
C SER A 126 1.41 -14.95 18.01
N ASN A 127 1.39 -14.39 16.83
CA ASN A 127 1.25 -12.95 16.66
C ASN A 127 -0.20 -12.47 16.68
N VAL A 128 -0.45 -11.42 17.41
CA VAL A 128 -1.74 -10.71 17.51
C VAL A 128 -2.26 -10.23 16.15
N MET A 129 -1.36 -9.89 15.21
CA MET A 129 -1.75 -9.43 13.87
C MET A 129 -2.33 -10.52 12.96
N VAL A 130 -2.07 -11.79 13.27
CA VAL A 130 -2.52 -12.94 12.46
C VAL A 130 -3.64 -13.70 13.14
N ARG A 131 -3.75 -13.59 14.45
CA ARG A 131 -4.80 -14.28 15.23
C ARG A 131 -5.91 -13.30 15.59
N GLU A 132 -7.14 -13.73 15.37
CA GLU A 132 -8.30 -13.10 15.97
C GLU A 132 -8.24 -13.34 17.49
N ASN A 133 -8.34 -12.27 18.26
CA ASN A 133 -8.61 -12.35 19.68
C ASN A 133 -9.78 -11.39 20.03
N GLU A 134 -10.30 -11.48 21.24
CA GLU A 134 -11.45 -10.70 21.68
C GLU A 134 -11.26 -9.17 21.57
N SER A 135 -10.01 -8.70 21.49
CA SER A 135 -9.69 -7.27 21.50
C SER A 135 -9.17 -6.72 20.17
N PHE A 136 -8.69 -7.59 19.25
CA PHE A 136 -8.04 -7.14 18.03
C PHE A 136 -8.36 -8.05 16.85
N ALA A 137 -8.84 -7.49 15.75
CA ALA A 137 -8.96 -8.19 14.49
C ALA A 137 -7.57 -8.50 13.93
N SER A 138 -7.41 -9.67 13.29
CA SER A 138 -6.18 -10.02 12.60
C SER A 138 -5.98 -9.16 11.35
N LEU A 139 -4.75 -9.06 10.86
CA LEU A 139 -4.47 -8.41 9.59
C LEU A 139 -5.30 -8.97 8.43
N TYR A 140 -5.56 -10.29 8.46
CA TYR A 140 -6.43 -10.94 7.48
C TYR A 140 -7.86 -10.40 7.55
N GLU A 141 -8.42 -10.27 8.74
CA GLU A 141 -9.78 -9.76 8.93
C GLU A 141 -9.90 -8.30 8.52
N ILE A 142 -8.89 -7.47 8.83
CA ILE A 142 -8.82 -6.08 8.36
C ILE A 142 -8.83 -6.03 6.83
N ALA A 143 -7.99 -6.84 6.18
CA ALA A 143 -7.92 -6.89 4.73
C ALA A 143 -9.23 -7.41 4.11
N ARG A 144 -9.86 -8.43 4.72
CA ARG A 144 -11.14 -8.98 4.29
C ARG A 144 -12.23 -7.92 4.34
N ARG A 145 -12.37 -7.21 5.46
CA ARG A 145 -13.35 -6.11 5.61
C ARG A 145 -13.13 -5.01 4.61
N THR A 146 -11.88 -4.61 4.41
CA THR A 146 -11.54 -3.60 3.40
C THR A 146 -12.06 -3.98 2.02
N GLN A 147 -11.95 -5.26 1.63
CA GLN A 147 -12.40 -5.72 0.32
C GLN A 147 -13.91 -6.01 0.25
N GLU A 148 -14.48 -6.62 1.29
CA GLU A 148 -15.87 -7.10 1.25
C GLU A 148 -16.87 -6.01 1.62
N GLU A 149 -16.55 -5.17 2.62
CA GLU A 149 -17.47 -4.16 3.14
C GLU A 149 -17.35 -2.83 2.39
N TYR A 150 -16.13 -2.44 2.00
CA TYR A 150 -15.88 -1.17 1.32
C TYR A 150 -15.63 -1.28 -0.19
N ASP A 151 -15.61 -2.50 -0.72
CA ASP A 151 -15.29 -2.79 -2.15
C ASP A 151 -13.96 -2.17 -2.62
N LEU A 152 -13.00 -2.01 -1.69
CA LEU A 152 -11.70 -1.42 -1.98
C LEU A 152 -10.70 -2.49 -2.42
N PRO A 153 -10.00 -2.29 -3.54
CA PRO A 153 -8.85 -3.11 -3.89
C PRO A 153 -7.69 -2.77 -2.95
N ILE A 154 -6.87 -3.77 -2.64
CA ILE A 154 -5.69 -3.59 -1.81
C ILE A 154 -4.44 -3.74 -2.66
N VAL A 155 -3.55 -2.75 -2.60
CA VAL A 155 -2.19 -2.84 -3.14
C VAL A 155 -1.22 -3.11 -2.00
N ALA A 156 -0.65 -4.31 -1.98
CA ALA A 156 0.35 -4.69 -1.00
C ALA A 156 1.76 -4.40 -1.52
N ILE A 157 2.52 -3.62 -0.77
CA ILE A 157 3.92 -3.27 -1.04
C ILE A 157 4.80 -4.14 -0.15
N ILE A 158 5.75 -4.87 -0.72
CA ILE A 158 6.73 -5.66 0.02
C ILE A 158 8.10 -4.99 -0.13
N ASP A 159 8.52 -4.29 0.92
CA ASP A 159 9.81 -3.61 1.00
C ASP A 159 10.88 -4.60 1.48
N GLY A 160 11.96 -4.73 0.74
CA GLY A 160 12.99 -5.78 0.96
C GLY A 160 13.38 -6.49 -0.33
N GLY A 161 12.75 -6.13 -1.42
CA GLY A 161 12.94 -6.53 -2.81
C GLY A 161 11.94 -5.81 -3.71
N CYS A 162 11.32 -4.74 -3.21
CA CYS A 162 10.27 -3.91 -3.85
C CYS A 162 9.35 -4.70 -4.79
N LYS A 163 8.44 -5.45 -4.22
CA LYS A 163 7.37 -6.14 -4.96
C LYS A 163 6.04 -5.50 -4.59
N LEU A 164 5.29 -5.09 -5.60
CA LEU A 164 3.90 -4.69 -5.42
C LEU A 164 2.99 -5.84 -5.82
N ASN A 165 2.09 -6.21 -4.94
CA ASN A 165 1.04 -7.18 -5.23
C ASN A 165 -0.30 -6.45 -5.21
N CYS A 166 -0.99 -6.47 -6.34
CA CYS A 166 -2.36 -5.97 -6.43
C CYS A 166 -3.32 -7.12 -6.20
N VAL A 167 -4.20 -6.98 -5.22
CA VAL A 167 -5.26 -7.95 -4.94
C VAL A 167 -6.58 -7.23 -5.18
N SER A 168 -7.22 -7.55 -6.29
CA SER A 168 -8.60 -7.15 -6.56
C SER A 168 -9.56 -8.25 -6.14
N LYS A 169 -10.78 -7.87 -5.77
CA LYS A 169 -11.88 -8.80 -5.50
C LYS A 169 -12.23 -9.58 -6.79
N GLU A 170 -12.49 -10.87 -6.67
CA GLU A 170 -13.04 -11.69 -7.76
C GLU A 170 -14.42 -11.27 -8.20
#